data_8d322dbb53be928c7a6a35945c4e3092
#
_entry.id   8d322dbb53be928c7a6a35945c4e3092
#
_cell.length_a   1.000
_cell.length_b   1.000
_cell.length_c   1.000
_cell.angle_alpha   90.00
_cell.angle_beta   90.00
_cell.angle_gamma   90.00
#
_symmetry.space_group_name_H-M   'P 1'
#
loop_
_entity.id
_entity.type
_entity.pdbx_description
1 polymer ?
#
loop_
_entity_poly.entity_id
_entity_poly.type
_entity_poly.pdbx_seq_one_letter_code
_entity_poly.pdbx_strand_id
1 'polypeptide(L)'
;MKQDPFKDFDPKDMSSSNYNKIDLHKNVVDKIVLCSPEGEKMFRESDLIDVWFDSGSMPYAQWHYPFENKSKIENNEAFPADYIAEGVDQTRGWFYTLHTIAGTVFNSVAYKNVISNGLVLDKKGQKMSKRLGNAIDPFETISNYGPDATRWYMISNANPWDNLKFDLEGIAEVRRKFFGTLYNTYSFFALYANIDGFSYSEDEIPLEQRPEIDRWILSELNSLVQSVDELYGDYEPTKAARLISKFVIEDLSNWYVRLSRRRFWKGVYETDKIAAYQTLYHCLSTIAKLMAPVAPFYADRLYQDLDRTAEREKVASVHLAYFPKADLSVVDKNLEKKMQRAQQIVSLVLSLGSGCW
;
A
#
# COMPACT_ATOMS: atom_id res chain seq x y z
N MET A 1 -9.31 -42.20 37.73
CA MET A 1 -9.08 -40.74 37.94
C MET A 1 -9.41 -40.03 36.63
N LYS A 2 -10.38 -39.16 36.65
CA LYS A 2 -10.67 -38.32 35.47
C LYS A 2 -9.56 -37.27 35.39
N GLN A 3 -8.67 -37.36 34.42
CA GLN A 3 -7.73 -36.28 34.17
C GLN A 3 -8.55 -35.09 33.62
N ASP A 4 -8.44 -33.96 34.28
CA ASP A 4 -8.95 -32.70 33.77
C ASP A 4 -8.00 -32.21 32.66
N PRO A 5 -8.42 -32.17 31.39
CA PRO A 5 -7.55 -31.78 30.27
C PRO A 5 -7.19 -30.29 30.29
N PHE A 6 -7.86 -29.50 31.12
CA PHE A 6 -7.62 -28.06 31.28
C PHE A 6 -6.87 -27.70 32.56
N LYS A 7 -6.40 -28.69 33.33
CA LYS A 7 -5.79 -28.47 34.65
C LYS A 7 -4.67 -27.43 34.65
N ASP A 8 -3.87 -27.42 33.60
CA ASP A 8 -2.70 -26.56 33.47
C ASP A 8 -2.93 -25.32 32.59
N PHE A 9 -4.16 -25.13 32.10
CA PHE A 9 -4.55 -24.01 31.26
C PHE A 9 -5.15 -22.88 32.10
N ASP A 10 -4.61 -21.67 31.94
CA ASP A 10 -5.16 -20.45 32.53
C ASP A 10 -5.94 -19.67 31.47
N PRO A 11 -7.29 -19.53 31.57
CA PRO A 11 -8.09 -18.81 30.60
C PRO A 11 -7.78 -17.30 30.52
N LYS A 12 -7.01 -16.76 31.46
CA LYS A 12 -6.59 -15.34 31.46
C LYS A 12 -5.20 -15.13 30.84
N ASP A 13 -4.43 -16.20 30.63
CA ASP A 13 -3.11 -16.14 30.02
C ASP A 13 -3.21 -16.39 28.50
N MET A 14 -3.08 -15.33 27.71
CA MET A 14 -3.15 -15.36 26.24
C MET A 14 -1.81 -15.75 25.58
N SER A 15 -0.83 -16.21 26.34
CA SER A 15 0.47 -16.62 25.78
C SER A 15 0.38 -17.92 24.98
N SER A 16 1.21 -18.04 23.95
CA SER A 16 1.34 -19.28 23.15
C SER A 16 1.74 -20.48 24.01
N SER A 17 2.54 -20.27 25.07
CA SER A 17 2.94 -21.32 25.99
C SER A 17 1.77 -21.88 26.80
N ASN A 18 0.78 -21.06 27.10
CA ASN A 18 -0.44 -21.49 27.78
C ASN A 18 -1.36 -22.26 26.82
N TYR A 19 -1.54 -21.76 25.59
CA TYR A 19 -2.38 -22.44 24.59
C TYR A 19 -1.80 -23.78 24.15
N ASN A 20 -0.50 -23.98 24.18
CA ASN A 20 0.15 -25.27 23.90
C ASN A 20 -0.12 -26.36 24.97
N LYS A 21 -0.73 -25.98 26.11
CA LYS A 21 -1.10 -26.94 27.16
C LYS A 21 -2.42 -27.66 26.88
N ILE A 22 -3.21 -27.18 25.92
CA ILE A 22 -4.48 -27.79 25.53
C ILE A 22 -4.45 -28.21 24.08
N ASP A 23 -5.10 -29.34 23.79
CA ASP A 23 -5.32 -29.84 22.43
C ASP A 23 -6.83 -29.82 22.14
N LEU A 24 -7.22 -28.93 21.23
CA LEU A 24 -8.62 -28.74 20.85
C LEU A 24 -9.01 -29.55 19.60
N HIS A 25 -8.15 -30.45 19.12
CA HIS A 25 -8.53 -31.32 18.00
C HIS A 25 -9.66 -32.26 18.38
N LYS A 26 -10.48 -32.57 17.40
CA LYS A 26 -11.71 -33.37 17.55
C LYS A 26 -11.49 -34.67 18.34
N ASN A 27 -10.46 -35.41 18.04
CA ASN A 27 -10.11 -36.70 18.69
C ASN A 27 -9.80 -36.55 20.19
N VAL A 28 -9.49 -35.38 20.66
CA VAL A 28 -9.27 -35.05 22.08
C VAL A 28 -10.54 -34.53 22.72
N VAL A 29 -11.12 -33.47 22.13
CA VAL A 29 -12.30 -32.79 22.72
C VAL A 29 -13.55 -33.66 22.77
N ASP A 30 -13.72 -34.63 21.85
CA ASP A 30 -14.85 -35.58 21.86
C ASP A 30 -14.84 -36.48 23.09
N LYS A 31 -13.72 -36.59 23.81
CA LYS A 31 -13.58 -37.41 25.04
C LYS A 31 -13.84 -36.60 26.30
N ILE A 32 -13.97 -35.29 26.17
CA ILE A 32 -14.21 -34.40 27.31
C ILE A 32 -15.68 -34.42 27.66
N VAL A 33 -15.97 -34.68 28.94
CA VAL A 33 -17.33 -34.62 29.48
C VAL A 33 -17.37 -33.47 30.46
N LEU A 34 -18.14 -32.44 30.15
CA LEU A 34 -18.39 -31.29 31.01
C LEU A 34 -19.55 -31.61 31.98
N CYS A 35 -19.72 -30.75 32.97
CA CYS A 35 -20.80 -30.84 33.95
C CYS A 35 -21.60 -29.53 33.92
N SER A 36 -22.92 -29.64 33.80
CA SER A 36 -23.81 -28.47 33.89
C SER A 36 -23.84 -27.95 35.34
N PRO A 37 -24.34 -26.72 35.58
CA PRO A 37 -24.56 -26.21 36.94
C PRO A 37 -25.44 -27.12 37.78
N GLU A 38 -26.35 -27.86 37.17
CA GLU A 38 -27.29 -28.81 37.81
C GLU A 38 -26.65 -30.20 38.04
N GLY A 39 -25.40 -30.40 37.62
CA GLY A 39 -24.65 -31.63 37.85
C GLY A 39 -24.83 -32.69 36.73
N GLU A 40 -25.50 -32.35 35.63
CA GLU A 40 -25.70 -33.25 34.51
C GLU A 40 -24.48 -33.33 33.61
N LYS A 41 -24.28 -34.49 32.97
CA LYS A 41 -23.17 -34.68 32.01
C LYS A 41 -23.48 -34.01 30.70
N MET A 42 -22.56 -33.18 30.24
CA MET A 42 -22.62 -32.53 28.94
C MET A 42 -21.55 -33.10 28.02
N PHE A 43 -21.93 -33.46 26.82
CA PHE A 43 -21.06 -33.99 25.77
C PHE A 43 -20.99 -32.96 24.64
N ARG A 44 -19.86 -32.92 23.97
CA ARG A 44 -19.72 -32.08 22.79
C ARG A 44 -20.70 -32.58 21.70
N GLU A 45 -21.45 -31.66 21.11
CA GLU A 45 -22.25 -31.95 19.91
C GLU A 45 -21.31 -32.32 18.75
N SER A 46 -21.65 -33.37 18.00
CA SER A 46 -20.83 -33.90 16.92
C SER A 46 -20.90 -33.04 15.66
N ASP A 47 -22.03 -32.38 15.47
CA ASP A 47 -22.27 -31.53 14.33
C ASP A 47 -21.63 -30.15 14.56
N LEU A 48 -21.07 -29.60 13.50
CA LEU A 48 -20.62 -28.20 13.49
C LEU A 48 -21.80 -27.30 13.11
N ILE A 49 -21.90 -26.14 13.74
CA ILE A 49 -22.62 -25.03 13.16
C ILE A 49 -21.96 -24.72 11.81
N ASP A 50 -22.73 -24.22 10.86
CA ASP A 50 -22.25 -23.89 9.52
C ASP A 50 -20.96 -23.04 9.60
N VAL A 51 -19.90 -23.50 8.94
CA VAL A 51 -18.62 -22.78 8.81
C VAL A 51 -18.79 -21.34 8.32
N TRP A 52 -19.79 -21.11 7.48
CA TRP A 52 -20.12 -19.76 7.00
C TRP A 52 -20.75 -18.89 8.09
N PHE A 53 -21.44 -19.48 9.06
CA PHE A 53 -21.90 -18.74 10.24
C PHE A 53 -20.71 -18.27 11.09
N ASP A 54 -19.75 -19.15 11.34
CA ASP A 54 -18.56 -18.81 12.11
C ASP A 54 -17.77 -17.65 11.44
N SER A 55 -17.50 -17.78 10.14
CA SER A 55 -16.78 -16.74 9.39
C SER A 55 -17.61 -15.46 9.24
N GLY A 56 -18.92 -15.57 9.08
CA GLY A 56 -19.84 -14.42 8.98
C GLY A 56 -20.05 -13.68 10.29
N SER A 57 -19.71 -14.30 11.42
CA SER A 57 -19.79 -13.70 12.75
C SER A 57 -18.51 -12.92 13.12
N MET A 58 -17.44 -13.01 12.34
CA MET A 58 -16.13 -12.47 12.64
C MET A 58 -16.11 -10.98 13.06
N PRO A 59 -16.88 -10.06 12.44
CA PRO A 59 -16.78 -8.63 12.77
C PRO A 59 -17.07 -8.30 14.24
N TYR A 60 -17.85 -9.10 14.93
CA TYR A 60 -18.15 -8.93 16.35
C TYR A 60 -17.58 -10.05 17.23
N ALA A 61 -17.46 -11.27 16.68
CA ALA A 61 -16.90 -12.41 17.42
C ALA A 61 -15.43 -12.23 17.77
N GLN A 62 -14.64 -11.56 16.93
CA GLN A 62 -13.25 -11.22 17.22
C GLN A 62 -13.06 -10.36 18.48
N TRP A 63 -14.10 -9.64 18.89
CA TRP A 63 -14.13 -8.80 20.08
C TRP A 63 -14.70 -9.54 21.30
N HIS A 64 -15.04 -10.83 21.15
CA HIS A 64 -15.70 -11.66 22.16
C HIS A 64 -17.05 -11.05 22.62
N TYR A 65 -17.73 -10.36 21.71
CA TYR A 65 -19.08 -9.85 21.95
C TYR A 65 -20.08 -11.03 22.02
N PRO A 66 -21.08 -11.02 22.91
CA PRO A 66 -21.47 -9.94 23.82
C PRO A 66 -20.83 -10.03 25.23
N PHE A 67 -19.85 -10.91 25.44
CA PHE A 67 -19.29 -11.19 26.77
C PHE A 67 -18.29 -10.13 27.18
N GLU A 68 -17.49 -9.63 26.23
CA GLU A 68 -16.46 -8.61 26.41
C GLU A 68 -16.62 -7.51 25.34
N ASN A 69 -15.94 -6.38 25.54
CA ASN A 69 -15.80 -5.29 24.55
C ASN A 69 -17.14 -4.79 23.96
N LYS A 70 -18.23 -4.81 24.73
CA LYS A 70 -19.57 -4.40 24.25
C LYS A 70 -19.58 -3.01 23.62
N SER A 71 -18.89 -2.05 24.23
CA SER A 71 -18.82 -0.66 23.74
C SER A 71 -18.33 -0.56 22.31
N LYS A 72 -17.38 -1.41 21.92
CA LYS A 72 -16.83 -1.40 20.54
C LYS A 72 -17.88 -1.71 19.47
N ILE A 73 -18.86 -2.53 19.81
CA ILE A 73 -19.96 -2.94 18.93
C ILE A 73 -21.14 -2.00 19.08
N GLU A 74 -21.61 -1.78 20.32
CA GLU A 74 -22.81 -1.00 20.61
C GLU A 74 -22.65 0.50 20.33
N ASN A 75 -21.42 1.04 20.44
CA ASN A 75 -21.10 2.43 20.12
C ASN A 75 -20.61 2.63 18.67
N ASN A 76 -20.65 1.61 17.83
CA ASN A 76 -20.16 1.65 16.43
C ASN A 76 -18.67 2.01 16.30
N GLU A 77 -17.83 1.66 17.30
CA GLU A 77 -16.39 1.92 17.25
C GLU A 77 -15.64 0.94 16.32
N ALA A 78 -16.09 -0.33 16.28
CA ALA A 78 -15.45 -1.38 15.50
C ALA A 78 -16.43 -2.18 14.61
N PHE A 79 -17.70 -1.85 14.66
CA PHE A 79 -18.76 -2.46 13.84
C PHE A 79 -19.78 -1.39 13.42
N PRO A 80 -20.19 -1.31 12.13
CA PRO A 80 -19.72 -2.12 10.98
C PRO A 80 -18.23 -1.93 10.67
N ALA A 81 -17.59 -2.92 10.04
CA ALA A 81 -16.21 -2.79 9.58
C ALA A 81 -16.07 -1.63 8.56
N ASP A 82 -14.94 -0.92 8.59
CA ASP A 82 -14.76 0.21 7.69
C ASP A 82 -14.56 -0.23 6.24
N TYR A 83 -13.89 -1.37 6.03
CA TYR A 83 -13.52 -1.83 4.69
C TYR A 83 -13.36 -3.35 4.63
N ILE A 84 -13.72 -3.94 3.47
CA ILE A 84 -13.46 -5.34 3.13
C ILE A 84 -13.09 -5.47 1.65
N ALA A 85 -12.15 -6.37 1.33
CA ALA A 85 -11.77 -6.68 -0.04
C ALA A 85 -11.51 -8.19 -0.21
N GLU A 86 -12.27 -8.82 -1.10
CA GLU A 86 -12.15 -10.22 -1.46
C GLU A 86 -12.57 -10.44 -2.91
N GLY A 87 -12.43 -11.69 -3.42
CA GLY A 87 -12.82 -12.05 -4.77
C GLY A 87 -14.31 -11.92 -5.04
N VAL A 88 -14.69 -11.75 -6.30
CA VAL A 88 -16.08 -11.61 -6.74
C VAL A 88 -16.96 -12.82 -6.40
N ASP A 89 -16.37 -14.00 -6.24
CA ASP A 89 -17.07 -15.23 -5.82
C ASP A 89 -17.65 -15.12 -4.40
N GLN A 90 -17.11 -14.24 -3.56
CA GLN A 90 -17.59 -14.00 -2.20
C GLN A 90 -18.93 -13.26 -2.13
N THR A 91 -19.45 -12.78 -3.24
CA THR A 91 -20.85 -12.32 -3.35
C THR A 91 -21.87 -13.43 -3.09
N ARG A 92 -21.45 -14.69 -3.24
CA ARG A 92 -22.23 -15.91 -2.87
C ARG A 92 -21.55 -16.71 -1.76
N GLY A 93 -20.69 -16.10 -1.00
CA GLY A 93 -19.96 -16.69 0.11
C GLY A 93 -19.87 -15.73 1.28
N TRP A 94 -18.67 -15.29 1.60
CA TRP A 94 -18.41 -14.51 2.81
C TRP A 94 -19.11 -13.15 2.86
N PHE A 95 -19.16 -12.40 1.76
CA PHE A 95 -19.91 -11.13 1.73
C PHE A 95 -21.38 -11.33 2.06
N TYR A 96 -21.99 -12.39 1.50
CA TYR A 96 -23.37 -12.71 1.75
C TYR A 96 -23.63 -13.09 3.21
N THR A 97 -22.81 -13.97 3.79
CA THR A 97 -23.00 -14.43 5.17
C THR A 97 -22.75 -13.33 6.19
N LEU A 98 -21.71 -12.52 6.00
CA LEU A 98 -21.45 -11.33 6.82
C LEU A 98 -22.69 -10.41 6.84
N HIS A 99 -23.22 -10.10 5.67
CA HIS A 99 -24.34 -9.16 5.54
C HIS A 99 -25.65 -9.74 6.11
N THR A 100 -25.90 -11.02 5.87
CA THR A 100 -27.10 -11.71 6.38
C THR A 100 -27.10 -11.75 7.90
N ILE A 101 -25.97 -12.10 8.53
CA ILE A 101 -25.86 -12.18 9.98
C ILE A 101 -25.96 -10.78 10.60
N ALA A 102 -25.25 -9.80 10.05
CA ALA A 102 -25.30 -8.41 10.53
C ALA A 102 -26.72 -7.82 10.43
N GLY A 103 -27.43 -8.07 9.32
CA GLY A 103 -28.80 -7.63 9.14
C GLY A 103 -29.76 -8.30 10.13
N THR A 104 -29.60 -9.61 10.37
CA THR A 104 -30.48 -10.37 11.26
C THR A 104 -30.24 -10.03 12.74
N VAL A 105 -28.98 -9.93 13.17
CA VAL A 105 -28.63 -9.77 14.59
C VAL A 105 -28.60 -8.30 15.02
N PHE A 106 -28.07 -7.40 14.16
CA PHE A 106 -27.83 -6.00 14.50
C PHE A 106 -28.68 -5.00 13.73
N ASN A 107 -29.53 -5.47 12.80
CA ASN A 107 -30.24 -4.59 11.87
C ASN A 107 -29.34 -3.56 11.19
N SER A 108 -28.15 -3.99 10.78
CA SER A 108 -27.07 -3.13 10.25
C SER A 108 -26.37 -3.81 9.07
N VAL A 109 -25.58 -3.02 8.33
CA VAL A 109 -24.60 -3.57 7.39
C VAL A 109 -23.42 -4.18 8.14
N ALA A 110 -22.71 -5.13 7.54
CA ALA A 110 -21.52 -5.72 8.15
C ALA A 110 -20.25 -4.85 7.92
N TYR A 111 -20.24 -4.10 6.83
CA TYR A 111 -19.12 -3.26 6.38
C TYR A 111 -19.65 -2.03 5.65
N LYS A 112 -18.87 -0.93 5.72
CA LYS A 112 -19.21 0.36 5.09
C LYS A 112 -18.76 0.43 3.64
N ASN A 113 -17.58 -0.12 3.35
CA ASN A 113 -16.95 -0.10 2.03
C ASN A 113 -16.51 -1.51 1.63
N VAL A 114 -16.66 -1.84 0.35
CA VAL A 114 -16.27 -3.15 -0.19
C VAL A 114 -15.63 -3.00 -1.56
N ILE A 115 -14.50 -3.70 -1.75
CA ILE A 115 -13.92 -3.94 -3.06
C ILE A 115 -14.11 -5.42 -3.41
N SER A 116 -14.89 -5.67 -4.45
CA SER A 116 -15.08 -7.02 -5.01
C SER A 116 -14.03 -7.21 -6.10
N ASN A 117 -12.93 -7.94 -5.78
CA ASN A 117 -11.81 -8.10 -6.68
C ASN A 117 -12.16 -8.98 -7.89
N GLY A 118 -11.71 -8.56 -9.07
CA GLY A 118 -11.75 -9.35 -10.29
C GLY A 118 -10.81 -10.55 -10.24
N LEU A 119 -10.90 -11.39 -11.25
CA LEU A 119 -10.07 -12.60 -11.37
C LEU A 119 -8.67 -12.26 -11.91
N VAL A 120 -7.68 -12.98 -11.42
CA VAL A 120 -6.34 -12.98 -12.03
C VAL A 120 -6.32 -14.05 -13.13
N LEU A 121 -6.17 -13.61 -14.36
CA LEU A 121 -6.15 -14.42 -15.57
C LEU A 121 -4.74 -14.51 -16.13
N ASP A 122 -4.47 -15.50 -16.97
CA ASP A 122 -3.21 -15.54 -17.72
C ASP A 122 -3.15 -14.41 -18.77
N LYS A 123 -2.00 -14.24 -19.42
CA LYS A 123 -1.81 -13.18 -20.43
C LYS A 123 -2.77 -13.26 -21.62
N LYS A 124 -3.38 -14.42 -21.87
CA LYS A 124 -4.41 -14.63 -22.90
C LYS A 124 -5.83 -14.37 -22.40
N GLY A 125 -5.99 -14.06 -21.11
CA GLY A 125 -7.29 -13.84 -20.48
C GLY A 125 -8.02 -15.13 -20.10
N GLN A 126 -7.30 -16.25 -19.95
CA GLN A 126 -7.86 -17.52 -19.51
C GLN A 126 -7.67 -17.70 -18.01
N LYS A 127 -8.63 -18.35 -17.36
CA LYS A 127 -8.52 -18.70 -15.94
C LYS A 127 -7.30 -19.59 -15.71
N MET A 128 -6.45 -19.18 -14.75
CA MET A 128 -5.29 -19.98 -14.38
C MET A 128 -5.71 -21.27 -13.66
N SER A 129 -5.11 -22.39 -14.03
CA SER A 129 -5.27 -23.65 -13.34
C SER A 129 -4.03 -24.52 -13.48
N LYS A 130 -3.72 -25.31 -12.43
CA LYS A 130 -2.62 -26.30 -12.46
C LYS A 130 -2.81 -27.31 -13.59
N ARG A 131 -4.06 -27.70 -13.89
CA ARG A 131 -4.39 -28.67 -14.95
C ARG A 131 -4.04 -28.18 -16.35
N LEU A 132 -4.18 -26.87 -16.61
CA LEU A 132 -3.86 -26.25 -17.88
C LEU A 132 -2.38 -25.87 -18.01
N GLY A 133 -1.61 -25.97 -16.92
CA GLY A 133 -0.19 -25.59 -16.92
C GLY A 133 0.06 -24.09 -17.09
N ASN A 134 -0.98 -23.25 -16.96
CA ASN A 134 -0.89 -21.81 -17.10
C ASN A 134 -0.90 -21.06 -15.74
N ALA A 135 -0.84 -21.82 -14.63
CA ALA A 135 -0.70 -21.23 -13.31
C ALA A 135 0.74 -20.73 -13.10
N ILE A 136 0.86 -19.50 -12.62
CA ILE A 136 2.16 -18.88 -12.31
C ILE A 136 2.41 -19.06 -10.81
N ASP A 137 3.63 -19.49 -10.46
CA ASP A 137 4.04 -19.60 -9.06
C ASP A 137 4.35 -18.18 -8.51
N PRO A 138 3.61 -17.73 -7.48
CA PRO A 138 3.83 -16.42 -6.90
C PRO A 138 5.19 -16.29 -6.20
N PHE A 139 5.72 -17.36 -5.60
CA PHE A 139 7.01 -17.32 -4.92
C PHE A 139 8.18 -17.21 -5.91
N GLU A 140 8.10 -17.94 -7.03
CA GLU A 140 9.07 -17.80 -8.12
C GLU A 140 9.00 -16.39 -8.71
N THR A 141 7.81 -15.85 -8.92
CA THR A 141 7.61 -14.49 -9.41
C THR A 141 8.24 -13.46 -8.47
N ILE A 142 7.97 -13.56 -7.17
CA ILE A 142 8.53 -12.65 -6.15
C ILE A 142 10.06 -12.80 -6.08
N SER A 143 10.59 -14.01 -6.18
CA SER A 143 12.03 -14.25 -6.19
C SER A 143 12.74 -13.59 -7.37
N ASN A 144 12.13 -13.65 -8.56
CA ASN A 144 12.74 -13.15 -9.79
C ASN A 144 12.57 -11.64 -10.00
N TYR A 145 11.43 -11.08 -9.61
CA TYR A 145 11.07 -9.67 -9.89
C TYR A 145 11.03 -8.79 -8.66
N GLY A 146 10.93 -9.36 -7.48
CA GLY A 146 10.72 -8.67 -6.21
C GLY A 146 9.24 -8.48 -5.87
N PRO A 147 8.89 -8.38 -4.58
CA PRO A 147 7.51 -8.23 -4.14
C PRO A 147 6.91 -6.89 -4.58
N ASP A 148 7.63 -5.80 -4.49
CA ASP A 148 7.10 -4.47 -4.78
C ASP A 148 6.80 -4.25 -6.26
N ALA A 149 7.66 -4.76 -7.17
CA ALA A 149 7.39 -4.68 -8.61
C ALA A 149 6.14 -5.49 -8.98
N THR A 150 5.96 -6.66 -8.35
CA THR A 150 4.78 -7.52 -8.54
C THR A 150 3.52 -6.82 -8.01
N ARG A 151 3.55 -6.29 -6.79
CA ARG A 151 2.43 -5.54 -6.19
C ARG A 151 2.07 -4.31 -7.02
N TRP A 152 3.08 -3.52 -7.41
CA TRP A 152 2.87 -2.31 -8.23
C TRP A 152 2.25 -2.64 -9.57
N TYR A 153 2.74 -3.69 -10.24
CA TYR A 153 2.15 -4.17 -11.50
C TYR A 153 0.68 -4.54 -11.33
N MET A 154 0.35 -5.34 -10.31
CA MET A 154 -1.02 -5.79 -10.09
C MET A 154 -1.98 -4.62 -9.83
N ILE A 155 -1.56 -3.65 -9.03
CA ILE A 155 -2.38 -2.49 -8.68
C ILE A 155 -2.48 -1.48 -9.84
N SER A 156 -1.38 -1.21 -10.57
CA SER A 156 -1.37 -0.20 -11.62
C SER A 156 -1.90 -0.67 -12.98
N ASN A 157 -1.91 -1.99 -13.23
CA ASN A 157 -2.27 -2.56 -14.53
C ASN A 157 -3.79 -2.60 -14.76
N ALA A 158 -4.57 -2.99 -13.75
CA ALA A 158 -6.03 -3.04 -13.81
C ALA A 158 -6.65 -2.51 -12.51
N ASN A 159 -7.89 -1.99 -12.58
CA ASN A 159 -8.60 -1.65 -11.37
C ASN A 159 -8.87 -2.93 -10.55
N PRO A 160 -8.96 -2.85 -9.21
CA PRO A 160 -9.16 -4.03 -8.38
C PRO A 160 -10.38 -4.88 -8.76
N TRP A 161 -11.47 -4.26 -9.22
CA TRP A 161 -12.71 -4.93 -9.64
C TRP A 161 -12.69 -5.45 -11.08
N ASP A 162 -11.67 -5.10 -11.87
CA ASP A 162 -11.49 -5.61 -13.22
C ASP A 162 -10.66 -6.91 -13.22
N ASN A 163 -10.86 -7.75 -14.24
CA ASN A 163 -10.01 -8.92 -14.41
C ASN A 163 -8.59 -8.51 -14.81
N LEU A 164 -7.61 -8.94 -14.03
CA LEU A 164 -6.20 -8.70 -14.29
C LEU A 164 -5.63 -9.77 -15.23
N LYS A 165 -5.13 -9.37 -16.39
CA LYS A 165 -4.27 -10.24 -17.23
C LYS A 165 -2.85 -10.19 -16.68
N PHE A 166 -2.42 -11.29 -16.07
CA PHE A 166 -1.10 -11.36 -15.45
C PHE A 166 -0.03 -11.71 -16.47
N ASP A 167 0.94 -10.81 -16.62
CA ASP A 167 2.06 -10.96 -17.55
C ASP A 167 3.38 -10.64 -16.86
N LEU A 168 4.32 -11.58 -16.88
CA LEU A 168 5.65 -11.42 -16.28
C LEU A 168 6.47 -10.32 -16.98
N GLU A 169 6.26 -10.12 -18.28
CA GLU A 169 6.92 -9.03 -19.02
C GLU A 169 6.44 -7.65 -18.52
N GLY A 170 5.16 -7.54 -18.16
CA GLY A 170 4.62 -6.32 -17.55
C GLY A 170 5.24 -6.01 -16.19
N ILE A 171 5.52 -7.03 -15.37
CA ILE A 171 6.25 -6.84 -14.10
C ILE A 171 7.69 -6.38 -14.37
N ALA A 172 8.37 -7.00 -15.34
CA ALA A 172 9.72 -6.59 -15.75
C ALA A 172 9.75 -5.14 -16.26
N GLU A 173 8.71 -4.73 -16.99
CA GLU A 173 8.57 -3.36 -17.47
C GLU A 173 8.39 -2.36 -16.32
N VAL A 174 7.51 -2.65 -15.35
CA VAL A 174 7.33 -1.83 -14.13
C VAL A 174 8.64 -1.72 -13.37
N ARG A 175 9.34 -2.84 -13.15
CA ARG A 175 10.65 -2.84 -12.48
C ARG A 175 11.65 -1.94 -13.21
N ARG A 176 11.71 -2.01 -14.53
CA ARG A 176 12.66 -1.23 -15.33
C ARG A 176 12.26 0.24 -15.45
N LYS A 177 11.00 0.52 -15.81
CA LYS A 177 10.55 1.88 -16.13
C LYS A 177 10.24 2.71 -14.87
N PHE A 178 9.57 2.14 -13.88
CA PHE A 178 9.21 2.89 -12.68
C PHE A 178 10.29 2.80 -11.61
N PHE A 179 10.54 1.59 -11.07
CA PHE A 179 11.54 1.44 -9.99
C PHE A 179 12.95 1.77 -10.44
N GLY A 180 13.33 1.38 -11.66
CA GLY A 180 14.64 1.71 -12.22
C GLY A 180 14.84 3.22 -12.40
N THR A 181 13.81 3.94 -12.84
CA THR A 181 13.88 5.40 -12.97
C THR A 181 13.96 6.07 -11.60
N LEU A 182 13.15 5.63 -10.63
CA LEU A 182 13.20 6.17 -9.27
C LEU A 182 14.56 5.89 -8.61
N TYR A 183 15.08 4.67 -8.75
CA TYR A 183 16.40 4.30 -8.27
C TYR A 183 17.50 5.15 -8.89
N ASN A 184 17.49 5.36 -10.21
CA ASN A 184 18.46 6.19 -10.89
C ASN A 184 18.37 7.67 -10.46
N THR A 185 17.17 8.17 -10.19
CA THR A 185 16.94 9.52 -9.67
C THR A 185 17.52 9.66 -8.25
N TYR A 186 17.23 8.68 -7.38
CA TYR A 186 17.83 8.63 -6.04
C TYR A 186 19.36 8.49 -6.10
N SER A 187 19.89 7.60 -6.94
CA SER A 187 21.34 7.38 -7.07
C SER A 187 22.05 8.64 -7.56
N PHE A 188 21.43 9.38 -8.48
CA PHE A 188 21.92 10.67 -8.92
C PHE A 188 21.97 11.68 -7.75
N PHE A 189 20.89 11.80 -7.00
CA PHE A 189 20.84 12.64 -5.79
C PHE A 189 21.93 12.25 -4.79
N ALA A 190 21.99 10.97 -4.39
CA ALA A 190 22.91 10.48 -3.38
C ALA A 190 24.37 10.65 -3.78
N LEU A 191 24.71 10.44 -5.08
CA LEU A 191 26.05 10.62 -5.58
C LEU A 191 26.56 12.06 -5.35
N TYR A 192 25.78 13.03 -5.78
CA TYR A 192 26.20 14.43 -5.69
C TYR A 192 26.05 15.01 -4.29
N ALA A 193 25.02 14.61 -3.54
CA ALA A 193 24.85 14.97 -2.14
C ALA A 193 26.06 14.53 -1.30
N ASN A 194 26.56 13.29 -1.52
CA ASN A 194 27.76 12.80 -0.82
C ASN A 194 29.04 13.53 -1.24
N ILE A 195 29.18 13.88 -2.52
CA ILE A 195 30.35 14.63 -3.01
C ILE A 195 30.38 16.05 -2.42
N ASP A 196 29.27 16.72 -2.36
CA ASP A 196 29.15 18.10 -1.88
C ASP A 196 28.96 18.18 -0.35
N GLY A 197 28.72 17.05 0.33
CA GLY A 197 28.50 17.00 1.78
C GLY A 197 27.12 17.52 2.20
N PHE A 198 26.13 17.49 1.30
CA PHE A 198 24.76 17.90 1.63
C PHE A 198 24.13 16.96 2.65
N SER A 199 23.72 17.50 3.80
CA SER A 199 23.07 16.77 4.89
C SER A 199 21.75 17.38 5.35
N TYR A 200 21.26 18.37 4.62
CA TYR A 200 20.09 19.16 4.98
C TYR A 200 20.24 19.94 6.31
N SER A 201 21.47 20.28 6.67
CA SER A 201 21.79 21.17 7.80
C SER A 201 21.71 22.65 7.45
N GLU A 202 21.62 22.95 6.15
CA GLU A 202 21.46 24.29 5.62
C GLU A 202 20.05 24.81 5.87
N ASP A 203 19.96 26.13 6.04
CA ASP A 203 18.66 26.79 6.13
C ASP A 203 17.79 26.50 4.92
N GLU A 204 16.49 26.32 5.14
CA GLU A 204 15.52 26.10 4.08
C GLU A 204 15.49 27.30 3.13
N ILE A 205 15.76 27.07 1.85
CA ILE A 205 15.65 28.13 0.83
C ILE A 205 14.16 28.42 0.58
N PRO A 206 13.71 29.68 0.83
CA PRO A 206 12.33 30.05 0.59
C PRO A 206 11.88 29.82 -0.86
N LEU A 207 10.61 29.49 -1.06
CA LEU A 207 10.05 29.18 -2.38
C LEU A 207 10.28 30.29 -3.40
N GLU A 208 10.16 31.54 -2.97
CA GLU A 208 10.31 32.74 -3.81
C GLU A 208 11.75 32.93 -4.31
N GLN A 209 12.72 32.37 -3.59
CA GLN A 209 14.15 32.44 -3.96
C GLN A 209 14.55 31.25 -4.84
N ARG A 210 13.69 30.25 -5.00
CA ARG A 210 13.97 29.08 -5.83
C ARG A 210 13.72 29.41 -7.31
N PRO A 211 14.53 28.85 -8.22
CA PRO A 211 14.28 28.93 -9.66
C PRO A 211 12.88 28.44 -10.06
N GLU A 212 12.38 28.93 -11.18
CA GLU A 212 11.04 28.57 -11.70
C GLU A 212 10.88 27.05 -11.87
N ILE A 213 11.94 26.33 -12.24
CA ILE A 213 11.91 24.87 -12.38
C ILE A 213 11.71 24.13 -11.04
N ASP A 214 12.26 24.65 -9.94
CA ASP A 214 12.05 24.10 -8.60
C ASP A 214 10.62 24.37 -8.13
N ARG A 215 10.14 25.60 -8.35
CA ARG A 215 8.77 26.01 -8.01
C ARG A 215 7.74 25.18 -8.78
N TRP A 216 8.02 24.91 -10.06
CA TRP A 216 7.17 24.05 -10.88
C TRP A 216 7.08 22.62 -10.32
N ILE A 217 8.22 21.94 -10.08
CA ILE A 217 8.18 20.54 -9.62
C ILE A 217 7.58 20.41 -8.21
N LEU A 218 7.76 21.41 -7.34
CA LEU A 218 7.14 21.45 -6.03
C LEU A 218 5.62 21.68 -6.13
N SER A 219 5.15 22.49 -7.09
CA SER A 219 3.74 22.66 -7.38
C SER A 219 3.11 21.36 -7.88
N GLU A 220 3.73 20.69 -8.85
CA GLU A 220 3.28 19.37 -9.35
C GLU A 220 3.27 18.32 -8.25
N LEU A 221 4.28 18.32 -7.36
CA LEU A 221 4.33 17.41 -6.23
C LEU A 221 3.15 17.61 -5.27
N ASN A 222 2.83 18.85 -4.91
CA ASN A 222 1.70 19.13 -4.02
C ASN A 222 0.35 18.82 -4.68
N SER A 223 0.23 19.03 -5.99
CA SER A 223 -0.93 18.61 -6.78
C SER A 223 -1.06 17.07 -6.81
N LEU A 224 0.07 16.38 -6.91
CA LEU A 224 0.11 14.91 -6.83
C LEU A 224 -0.33 14.43 -5.44
N VAL A 225 0.21 15.02 -4.37
CA VAL A 225 -0.14 14.65 -2.98
C VAL A 225 -1.65 14.78 -2.77
N GLN A 226 -2.25 15.91 -3.16
CA GLN A 226 -3.69 16.12 -3.06
C GLN A 226 -4.47 15.04 -3.82
N SER A 227 -4.11 14.82 -5.10
CA SER A 227 -4.84 13.85 -5.94
C SER A 227 -4.70 12.42 -5.44
N VAL A 228 -3.53 12.03 -4.93
CA VAL A 228 -3.29 10.67 -4.40
C VAL A 228 -4.05 10.45 -3.09
N ASP A 229 -4.11 11.45 -2.20
CA ASP A 229 -4.88 11.40 -0.97
C ASP A 229 -6.39 11.20 -1.25
N GLU A 230 -6.94 12.01 -2.16
CA GLU A 230 -8.33 11.88 -2.62
C GLU A 230 -8.60 10.49 -3.23
N LEU A 231 -7.72 10.00 -4.11
CA LEU A 231 -7.88 8.71 -4.77
C LEU A 231 -7.76 7.52 -3.82
N TYR A 232 -6.88 7.57 -2.83
CA TYR A 232 -6.82 6.52 -1.80
C TYR A 232 -8.05 6.58 -0.89
N GLY A 233 -8.55 7.78 -0.56
CA GLY A 233 -9.80 7.95 0.17
C GLY A 233 -11.01 7.37 -0.56
N ASP A 234 -11.03 7.46 -1.89
CA ASP A 234 -12.08 6.92 -2.77
C ASP A 234 -11.86 5.46 -3.20
N TYR A 235 -10.87 4.77 -2.61
CA TYR A 235 -10.51 3.38 -2.97
C TYR A 235 -10.14 3.17 -4.45
N GLU A 236 -9.45 4.15 -5.05
CA GLU A 236 -8.97 4.14 -6.44
C GLU A 236 -7.43 3.95 -6.54
N PRO A 237 -6.87 2.86 -5.99
CA PRO A 237 -5.41 2.70 -5.88
C PRO A 237 -4.72 2.62 -7.24
N THR A 238 -5.41 2.16 -8.27
CA THR A 238 -4.87 2.09 -9.63
C THR A 238 -4.56 3.47 -10.19
N LYS A 239 -5.49 4.40 -10.03
CA LYS A 239 -5.30 5.78 -10.49
C LYS A 239 -4.17 6.45 -9.71
N ALA A 240 -4.14 6.27 -8.39
CA ALA A 240 -3.08 6.79 -7.53
C ALA A 240 -1.68 6.26 -7.95
N ALA A 241 -1.52 4.94 -8.12
CA ALA A 241 -0.26 4.35 -8.55
C ALA A 241 0.20 4.84 -9.94
N ARG A 242 -0.74 5.04 -10.88
CA ARG A 242 -0.44 5.59 -12.20
C ARG A 242 0.01 7.05 -12.13
N LEU A 243 -0.61 7.88 -11.30
CA LEU A 243 -0.20 9.28 -11.11
C LEU A 243 1.20 9.37 -10.51
N ILE A 244 1.51 8.56 -9.48
CA ILE A 244 2.85 8.49 -8.88
C ILE A 244 3.87 8.05 -9.94
N SER A 245 3.57 7.01 -10.74
CA SER A 245 4.46 6.55 -11.80
C SER A 245 4.72 7.62 -12.85
N LYS A 246 3.68 8.33 -13.27
CA LYS A 246 3.78 9.42 -14.23
C LYS A 246 4.68 10.54 -13.70
N PHE A 247 4.42 11.01 -12.49
CA PHE A 247 5.23 12.07 -11.88
C PHE A 247 6.71 11.68 -11.81
N VAL A 248 7.02 10.46 -11.34
CA VAL A 248 8.41 9.99 -11.22
C VAL A 248 9.12 9.93 -12.56
N ILE A 249 8.46 9.37 -13.57
CA ILE A 249 9.08 9.12 -14.88
C ILE A 249 9.12 10.41 -15.70
N GLU A 250 8.00 11.07 -15.86
CA GLU A 250 7.85 12.19 -16.78
C GLU A 250 8.34 13.48 -16.15
N ASP A 251 7.76 13.89 -15.02
CA ASP A 251 8.02 15.22 -14.47
C ASP A 251 9.34 15.28 -13.71
N LEU A 252 9.57 14.35 -12.76
CA LEU A 252 10.76 14.39 -11.92
C LEU A 252 12.02 13.99 -12.69
N SER A 253 12.06 12.79 -13.30
CA SER A 253 13.26 12.27 -13.95
C SER A 253 13.53 12.93 -15.31
N ASN A 254 12.54 12.87 -16.22
CA ASN A 254 12.75 13.30 -17.61
C ASN A 254 12.82 14.82 -17.78
N TRP A 255 12.20 15.57 -16.85
CA TRP A 255 12.22 17.03 -16.95
C TRP A 255 13.02 17.66 -15.83
N TYR A 256 12.61 17.55 -14.58
CA TYR A 256 13.29 18.25 -13.48
C TYR A 256 14.77 17.87 -13.36
N VAL A 257 15.06 16.59 -13.15
CA VAL A 257 16.45 16.12 -12.98
C VAL A 257 17.28 16.38 -14.23
N ARG A 258 16.73 16.05 -15.41
CA ARG A 258 17.45 16.24 -16.67
C ARG A 258 17.84 17.70 -16.92
N LEU A 259 16.96 18.65 -16.67
CA LEU A 259 17.20 20.07 -16.87
C LEU A 259 18.09 20.67 -15.77
N SER A 260 18.00 20.13 -14.55
CA SER A 260 18.74 20.62 -13.37
C SER A 260 20.14 20.01 -13.21
N ARG A 261 20.52 19.01 -14.05
CA ARG A 261 21.80 18.26 -13.88
C ARG A 261 23.02 19.17 -13.67
N ARG A 262 23.13 20.27 -14.42
CA ARG A 262 24.27 21.18 -14.36
C ARG A 262 24.40 21.85 -12.98
N ARG A 263 23.33 22.06 -12.27
CA ARG A 263 23.31 22.64 -10.91
C ARG A 263 23.97 21.70 -9.90
N PHE A 264 23.86 20.37 -10.08
CA PHE A 264 24.47 19.38 -9.18
C PHE A 264 25.97 19.21 -9.45
N TRP A 265 26.40 19.10 -10.70
CA TRP A 265 27.80 18.76 -10.99
C TRP A 265 28.73 19.95 -11.25
N LYS A 266 28.23 21.13 -11.61
CA LYS A 266 29.08 22.30 -11.96
C LYS A 266 28.88 23.52 -11.06
N GLY A 267 27.79 23.60 -10.33
CA GLY A 267 27.46 24.75 -9.49
C GLY A 267 28.40 24.83 -8.29
N VAL A 268 28.70 26.07 -7.85
CA VAL A 268 29.28 26.34 -6.54
C VAL A 268 28.24 25.93 -5.49
N TYR A 269 28.70 25.45 -4.30
CA TYR A 269 27.80 25.08 -3.21
C TYR A 269 27.21 26.31 -2.55
N GLU A 270 26.22 26.91 -3.20
CA GLU A 270 25.54 28.13 -2.81
C GLU A 270 24.02 27.94 -2.96
N THR A 271 23.25 29.00 -2.73
CA THR A 271 21.79 29.01 -2.68
C THR A 271 21.10 28.22 -3.79
N ASP A 272 21.52 28.38 -5.05
CA ASP A 272 20.88 27.67 -6.19
C ASP A 272 21.10 26.14 -6.12
N LYS A 273 22.32 25.72 -5.78
CA LYS A 273 22.63 24.29 -5.64
C LYS A 273 21.95 23.67 -4.43
N ILE A 274 21.96 24.38 -3.29
CA ILE A 274 21.27 23.97 -2.06
C ILE A 274 19.77 23.84 -2.34
N ALA A 275 19.16 24.81 -3.01
CA ALA A 275 17.75 24.75 -3.41
C ALA A 275 17.44 23.51 -4.27
N ALA A 276 18.34 23.15 -5.20
CA ALA A 276 18.18 21.94 -6.01
C ALA A 276 18.21 20.67 -5.18
N TYR A 277 19.14 20.56 -4.21
CA TYR A 277 19.18 19.41 -3.29
C TYR A 277 17.94 19.31 -2.42
N GLN A 278 17.54 20.42 -1.80
CA GLN A 278 16.36 20.46 -0.95
C GLN A 278 15.09 20.08 -1.73
N THR A 279 14.95 20.59 -2.96
CA THR A 279 13.82 20.27 -3.84
C THR A 279 13.79 18.78 -4.20
N LEU A 280 14.92 18.21 -4.63
CA LEU A 280 14.97 16.80 -5.03
C LEU A 280 14.79 15.86 -3.82
N TYR A 281 15.40 16.19 -2.67
CA TYR A 281 15.17 15.47 -1.42
C TYR A 281 13.67 15.44 -1.06
N HIS A 282 13.01 16.61 -1.11
CA HIS A 282 11.61 16.72 -0.78
C HIS A 282 10.73 15.87 -1.72
N CYS A 283 11.02 15.90 -3.03
CA CYS A 283 10.33 15.04 -3.98
C CYS A 283 10.51 13.55 -3.66
N LEU A 284 11.74 13.10 -3.43
CA LEU A 284 12.04 11.68 -3.16
C LEU A 284 11.42 11.19 -1.84
N SER A 285 11.51 11.98 -0.77
CA SER A 285 10.91 11.66 0.53
C SER A 285 9.38 11.59 0.46
N THR A 286 8.75 12.53 -0.25
CA THR A 286 7.30 12.52 -0.45
C THR A 286 6.86 11.32 -1.29
N ILE A 287 7.56 10.99 -2.38
CA ILE A 287 7.27 9.81 -3.20
C ILE A 287 7.37 8.53 -2.37
N ALA A 288 8.40 8.39 -1.52
CA ALA A 288 8.52 7.23 -0.63
C ALA A 288 7.27 7.05 0.24
N LYS A 289 6.76 8.14 0.82
CA LYS A 289 5.52 8.12 1.63
C LYS A 289 4.27 7.78 0.80
N LEU A 290 4.12 8.38 -0.39
CA LEU A 290 2.96 8.14 -1.27
C LEU A 290 2.89 6.71 -1.80
N MET A 291 4.05 6.08 -2.09
CA MET A 291 4.10 4.73 -2.66
C MET A 291 4.08 3.62 -1.60
N ALA A 292 4.33 3.93 -0.32
CA ALA A 292 4.47 2.96 0.75
C ALA A 292 3.27 1.98 0.89
N PRO A 293 2.00 2.38 0.73
CA PRO A 293 0.88 1.45 0.79
C PRO A 293 0.94 0.33 -0.25
N VAL A 294 1.51 0.58 -1.42
CA VAL A 294 1.59 -0.38 -2.54
C VAL A 294 2.96 -1.06 -2.62
N ALA A 295 4.05 -0.33 -2.44
CA ALA A 295 5.43 -0.81 -2.53
C ALA A 295 6.20 -0.60 -1.21
N PRO A 296 5.84 -1.36 -0.14
CA PRO A 296 6.27 -1.10 1.22
C PRO A 296 7.78 -1.25 1.43
N PHE A 297 8.43 -2.22 0.79
CA PHE A 297 9.84 -2.52 1.06
C PHE A 297 10.78 -1.51 0.40
N TYR A 298 10.52 -1.16 -0.86
CA TYR A 298 11.33 -0.18 -1.56
C TYR A 298 11.11 1.23 -0.99
N ALA A 299 9.87 1.57 -0.66
CA ALA A 299 9.53 2.84 -0.05
C ALA A 299 10.25 3.04 1.29
N ASP A 300 10.23 2.01 2.14
CA ASP A 300 10.91 2.07 3.43
C ASP A 300 12.44 2.19 3.28
N ARG A 301 13.02 1.43 2.34
CA ARG A 301 14.44 1.52 2.04
C ARG A 301 14.84 2.91 1.54
N LEU A 302 14.10 3.47 0.59
CA LEU A 302 14.34 4.82 0.06
C LEU A 302 14.22 5.88 1.17
N TYR A 303 13.18 5.77 2.00
CA TYR A 303 12.96 6.65 3.13
C TYR A 303 14.13 6.62 4.13
N GLN A 304 14.53 5.42 4.55
CA GLN A 304 15.64 5.26 5.50
C GLN A 304 16.98 5.77 4.93
N ASP A 305 17.24 5.52 3.64
CA ASP A 305 18.48 5.98 3.00
C ASP A 305 18.52 7.51 2.88
N LEU A 306 17.37 8.17 2.68
CA LEU A 306 17.28 9.63 2.67
C LEU A 306 17.42 10.24 4.07
N ASP A 307 16.71 9.66 5.05
CA ASP A 307 16.67 10.21 6.42
C ASP A 307 17.95 9.96 7.20
N ARG A 308 18.70 8.89 6.88
CA ARG A 308 19.95 8.54 7.55
C ARG A 308 20.95 9.71 7.59
N THR A 309 20.93 10.56 6.58
CA THR A 309 21.83 11.70 6.45
C THR A 309 21.18 13.01 6.88
N ALA A 310 19.89 13.17 6.59
CA ALA A 310 19.18 14.41 6.81
C ALA A 310 18.57 14.52 8.23
N GLU A 311 18.32 13.38 8.89
CA GLU A 311 17.72 13.28 10.25
C GLU A 311 16.48 14.19 10.45
N ARG A 312 15.70 14.40 9.37
CA ARG A 312 14.53 15.30 9.39
C ARG A 312 13.30 14.64 9.98
N GLU A 313 13.18 13.34 9.85
CA GLU A 313 12.07 12.57 10.34
C GLU A 313 12.51 11.75 11.56
N LYS A 314 11.74 11.81 12.64
CA LYS A 314 12.09 11.13 13.91
C LYS A 314 11.52 9.73 14.03
N VAL A 315 11.20 9.07 12.90
CA VAL A 315 10.58 7.74 12.88
C VAL A 315 11.44 6.76 12.10
N ALA A 316 11.55 5.55 12.61
CA ALA A 316 12.48 4.53 12.09
C ALA A 316 12.04 3.90 10.76
N SER A 317 10.84 4.14 10.30
CA SER A 317 10.27 3.55 9.09
C SER A 317 9.24 4.48 8.45
N VAL A 318 9.14 4.45 7.12
CA VAL A 318 8.10 5.16 6.37
C VAL A 318 6.69 4.78 6.83
N HIS A 319 6.51 3.56 7.32
CA HIS A 319 5.23 3.04 7.81
C HIS A 319 4.80 3.63 9.17
N LEU A 320 5.71 4.31 9.86
CA LEU A 320 5.44 5.05 11.09
C LEU A 320 5.35 6.56 10.85
N ALA A 321 5.65 7.01 9.63
CA ALA A 321 5.52 8.40 9.22
C ALA A 321 4.04 8.72 8.88
N TYR A 322 3.68 9.99 9.05
CA TYR A 322 2.37 10.44 8.58
C TYR A 322 2.33 10.50 7.05
N PHE A 323 1.15 10.17 6.50
CA PHE A 323 0.89 10.39 5.08
C PHE A 323 1.05 11.88 4.74
N PRO A 324 1.67 12.23 3.60
CA PRO A 324 1.94 13.63 3.28
C PRO A 324 0.64 14.40 3.08
N LYS A 325 0.64 15.65 3.54
CA LYS A 325 -0.45 16.60 3.28
C LYS A 325 0.01 17.61 2.23
N ALA A 326 -0.87 17.92 1.29
CA ALA A 326 -0.61 18.93 0.27
C ALA A 326 -0.55 20.34 0.88
N ASP A 327 0.50 21.07 0.58
CA ASP A 327 0.55 22.52 0.83
C ASP A 327 0.02 23.26 -0.40
N LEU A 328 -1.23 23.66 -0.35
CA LEU A 328 -1.89 24.33 -1.47
C LEU A 328 -1.33 25.75 -1.72
N SER A 329 -0.60 26.32 -0.78
CA SER A 329 0.05 27.62 -0.98
C SER A 329 1.23 27.58 -1.96
N VAL A 330 1.80 26.37 -2.15
CA VAL A 330 2.90 26.09 -3.10
C VAL A 330 2.37 25.84 -4.52
N VAL A 331 1.07 25.54 -4.67
CA VAL A 331 0.48 25.14 -5.96
C VAL A 331 0.27 26.34 -6.88
N ASP A 332 0.98 26.35 -8.02
CA ASP A 332 0.81 27.30 -9.12
C ASP A 332 0.30 26.61 -10.39
N LYS A 333 -1.02 26.57 -10.54
CA LYS A 333 -1.68 25.94 -11.71
C LYS A 333 -1.34 26.61 -13.05
N ASN A 334 -0.93 27.88 -13.05
CA ASN A 334 -0.51 28.55 -14.27
C ASN A 334 0.88 28.07 -14.70
N LEU A 335 1.78 27.89 -13.75
CA LEU A 335 3.12 27.37 -13.99
C LEU A 335 3.06 25.90 -14.45
N GLU A 336 2.25 25.06 -13.80
CA GLU A 336 1.99 23.69 -14.23
C GLU A 336 1.51 23.63 -15.69
N LYS A 337 0.50 24.44 -16.06
CA LYS A 337 -0.01 24.52 -17.45
C LYS A 337 1.04 24.99 -18.45
N LYS A 338 1.89 25.96 -18.09
CA LYS A 338 3.00 26.41 -18.95
C LYS A 338 3.97 25.28 -19.23
N MET A 339 4.39 24.55 -18.20
CA MET A 339 5.32 23.42 -18.34
C MET A 339 4.69 22.26 -19.10
N GLN A 340 3.44 21.93 -18.85
CA GLN A 340 2.71 20.92 -19.62
C GLN A 340 2.67 21.25 -21.12
N ARG A 341 2.44 22.51 -21.49
CA ARG A 341 2.50 22.96 -22.90
C ARG A 341 3.90 22.82 -23.48
N ALA A 342 4.94 23.18 -22.71
CA ALA A 342 6.32 23.04 -23.14
C ALA A 342 6.67 21.54 -23.39
N GLN A 343 6.25 20.66 -22.50
CA GLN A 343 6.40 19.21 -22.64
C GLN A 343 5.70 18.67 -23.90
N GLN A 344 4.47 19.10 -24.15
CA GLN A 344 3.70 18.72 -25.34
C GLN A 344 4.38 19.20 -26.64
N ILE A 345 4.83 20.46 -26.69
CA ILE A 345 5.54 21.00 -27.84
C ILE A 345 6.82 20.22 -28.14
N VAL A 346 7.64 19.95 -27.12
CA VAL A 346 8.86 19.16 -27.29
C VAL A 346 8.55 17.76 -27.78
N SER A 347 7.53 17.09 -27.23
CA SER A 347 7.10 15.77 -27.67
C SER A 347 6.67 15.77 -29.16
N LEU A 348 5.90 16.78 -29.57
CA LEU A 348 5.48 16.94 -30.98
C LEU A 348 6.68 17.17 -31.91
N VAL A 349 7.61 18.06 -31.54
CA VAL A 349 8.81 18.32 -32.34
C VAL A 349 9.66 17.06 -32.49
N LEU A 350 9.85 16.29 -31.42
CA LEU A 350 10.61 15.05 -31.46
C LEU A 350 9.93 13.98 -32.33
N SER A 351 8.60 13.88 -32.30
CA SER A 351 7.85 12.95 -33.13
C SER A 351 7.95 13.28 -34.62
N LEU A 352 7.95 14.56 -34.99
CA LEU A 352 8.16 15.00 -36.39
C LEU A 352 9.59 14.73 -36.82
N GLY A 353 10.60 14.93 -35.97
CA GLY A 353 11.99 14.65 -36.28
C GLY A 353 12.31 13.14 -36.45
N SER A 354 11.58 12.25 -35.82
CA SER A 354 11.74 10.79 -35.92
C SER A 354 11.08 10.19 -37.19
N GLY A 355 10.25 10.96 -37.88
CA GLY A 355 9.60 10.55 -39.13
C GLY A 355 10.39 10.89 -40.42
N CYS A 356 11.57 11.49 -40.28
CA CYS A 356 12.39 11.96 -41.41
C CYS A 356 13.70 11.16 -41.63
N TRP A 357 13.76 9.88 -41.18
CA TRP A 357 14.90 8.99 -41.50
C TRP A 357 14.43 7.63 -42.00
#